data_4130c347e0aa6f753436da3b67cc8c13
#
_entry.id   4130c347e0aa6f753436da3b67cc8c13
#
_cell.length_a   1.000
_cell.length_b   1.000
_cell.length_c   1.000
_cell.angle_alpha   90.00
_cell.angle_beta   90.00
_cell.angle_gamma   90.00
#
_symmetry.space_group_name_H-M   'P 1'
#
loop_
_entity.id
_entity.type
_entity.pdbx_description
1 polymer ?
#
loop_
_entity_poly.entity_id
_entity_poly.type
_entity_poly.pdbx_seq_one_letter_code
_entity_poly.pdbx_strand_id
1 'polypeptide(L)'
;MSTRRTISYQYNVDTLCCLLRFPQMISMCIAFSLVASMGHERGAIGNWCIAIWCLCFMVTFFISRFEHFYYGHNFTFLWYKLSITYACYAALFCLSTSIIYPAFYTKYLPHGPSRDQAITASAFSCIACVLYAIDVANTCERYKFKNIPCYMHTLPGLLKILESFVACVIFVFLSNTSLYVHQPALEWCVAVYSICFV
;
A
#
# COMPACT_ATOMS: atom_id res chain seq x y z
N MET A 1 -29.17 9.79 26.32
CA MET A 1 -29.06 10.48 25.00
C MET A 1 -27.68 10.35 24.37
N SER A 2 -26.60 10.22 25.15
CA SER A 2 -25.21 10.01 24.71
C SER A 2 -25.00 8.70 23.95
N THR A 3 -25.48 7.58 24.46
CA THR A 3 -25.22 6.22 23.91
C THR A 3 -25.77 6.02 22.50
N ARG A 4 -26.91 6.59 22.16
CA ARG A 4 -27.49 6.52 20.80
C ARG A 4 -26.67 7.26 19.75
N ARG A 5 -26.11 8.44 20.11
CA ARG A 5 -25.24 9.19 19.20
C ARG A 5 -23.94 8.43 18.94
N THR A 6 -23.41 7.79 19.97
CA THR A 6 -22.16 7.01 19.87
C THR A 6 -22.32 5.79 18.95
N ILE A 7 -23.42 5.08 19.05
CA ILE A 7 -23.72 3.91 18.23
C ILE A 7 -23.93 4.32 16.75
N SER A 8 -24.67 5.41 16.51
CA SER A 8 -24.90 5.93 15.17
C SER A 8 -23.62 6.41 14.49
N TYR A 9 -22.74 7.08 15.24
CA TYR A 9 -21.43 7.52 14.73
C TYR A 9 -20.54 6.32 14.37
N GLN A 10 -20.51 5.29 15.22
CA GLN A 10 -19.74 4.07 14.97
C GLN A 10 -20.21 3.32 13.74
N TYR A 11 -21.52 3.18 13.55
CA TYR A 11 -22.10 2.55 12.36
C TYR A 11 -21.71 3.31 11.08
N ASN A 12 -21.75 4.64 11.10
CA ASN A 12 -21.33 5.46 9.95
C ASN A 12 -19.86 5.30 9.60
N VAL A 13 -18.98 5.25 10.59
CA VAL A 13 -17.52 5.06 10.36
C VAL A 13 -17.23 3.65 9.83
N ASP A 14 -17.93 2.62 10.34
CA ASP A 14 -17.78 1.25 9.88
C ASP A 14 -18.24 1.11 8.41
N THR A 15 -19.35 1.72 8.06
CA THR A 15 -19.85 1.75 6.69
C THR A 15 -18.90 2.52 5.76
N LEU A 16 -18.34 3.63 6.21
CA LEU A 16 -17.41 4.46 5.44
C LEU A 16 -16.13 3.69 5.10
N CYS A 17 -15.55 2.93 6.04
CA CYS A 17 -14.36 2.13 5.76
C CYS A 17 -14.64 1.02 4.76
N CYS A 18 -15.80 0.33 4.83
CA CYS A 18 -16.18 -0.64 3.82
C CYS A 18 -16.36 0.01 2.44
N LEU A 19 -16.97 1.19 2.38
CA LEU A 19 -17.15 1.93 1.12
C LEU A 19 -15.82 2.41 0.53
N LEU A 20 -14.82 2.77 1.35
CA LEU A 20 -13.49 3.18 0.87
C LEU A 20 -12.72 2.04 0.18
N ARG A 21 -12.99 0.79 0.52
CA ARG A 21 -12.34 -0.38 -0.08
C ARG A 21 -12.62 -0.52 -1.59
N PHE A 22 -13.82 -0.17 -2.04
CA PHE A 22 -14.18 -0.24 -3.45
C PHE A 22 -13.36 0.70 -4.33
N PRO A 23 -13.28 2.02 -4.06
CA PRO A 23 -12.46 2.90 -4.87
C PRO A 23 -10.96 2.60 -4.75
N GLN A 24 -10.47 2.09 -3.61
CA GLN A 24 -9.10 1.60 -3.50
C GLN A 24 -8.83 0.47 -4.49
N MET A 25 -9.68 -0.56 -4.53
CA MET A 25 -9.55 -1.69 -5.46
C MET A 25 -9.65 -1.23 -6.93
N ILE A 26 -10.61 -0.36 -7.26
CA ILE A 26 -10.77 0.17 -8.62
C ILE A 26 -9.53 0.93 -9.06
N SER A 27 -9.00 1.82 -8.21
CA SER A 27 -7.80 2.60 -8.53
C SER A 27 -6.59 1.71 -8.77
N MET A 28 -6.40 0.67 -7.95
CA MET A 28 -5.32 -0.30 -8.15
C MET A 28 -5.50 -1.10 -9.42
N CYS A 29 -6.73 -1.57 -9.70
CA CYS A 29 -7.06 -2.34 -10.89
C CYS A 29 -6.76 -1.53 -12.17
N ILE A 30 -7.13 -0.27 -12.22
CA ILE A 30 -6.85 0.61 -13.36
C ILE A 30 -5.34 0.82 -13.49
N ALA A 31 -4.63 1.13 -12.41
CA ALA A 31 -3.20 1.38 -12.43
C ALA A 31 -2.41 0.19 -12.99
N PHE A 32 -2.62 -1.03 -12.45
CA PHE A 32 -1.89 -2.20 -12.93
C PHE A 32 -2.32 -2.63 -14.34
N SER A 33 -3.60 -2.47 -14.72
CA SER A 33 -4.08 -2.83 -16.05
C SER A 33 -3.47 -1.94 -17.14
N LEU A 34 -3.39 -0.63 -16.90
CA LEU A 34 -2.77 0.31 -17.83
C LEU A 34 -1.29 -0.01 -18.06
N VAL A 35 -0.53 -0.26 -16.99
CA VAL A 35 0.90 -0.58 -17.13
C VAL A 35 1.12 -1.98 -17.67
N ALA A 36 0.24 -2.94 -17.36
CA ALA A 36 0.30 -4.28 -17.94
C ALA A 36 0.06 -4.26 -19.46
N SER A 37 -0.81 -3.37 -19.97
CA SER A 37 -1.10 -3.24 -21.40
C SER A 37 0.09 -2.69 -22.21
N MET A 38 1.07 -2.05 -21.57
CA MET A 38 2.28 -1.53 -22.23
C MET A 38 3.27 -2.62 -22.70
N GLY A 39 3.06 -3.88 -22.30
CA GLY A 39 3.86 -5.02 -22.77
C GLY A 39 5.35 -4.92 -22.40
N HIS A 40 6.21 -5.05 -23.39
CA HIS A 40 7.68 -5.05 -23.22
C HIS A 40 8.27 -3.70 -22.83
N GLU A 41 7.59 -2.59 -23.15
CA GLU A 41 8.07 -1.24 -22.88
C GLU A 41 8.10 -0.87 -21.40
N ARG A 42 7.45 -1.65 -20.52
CA ARG A 42 7.30 -1.33 -19.10
C ARG A 42 8.57 -1.47 -18.24
N GLY A 43 9.59 -2.18 -18.74
CA GLY A 43 10.85 -2.39 -18.04
C GLY A 43 10.75 -3.06 -16.65
N ALA A 44 11.87 -3.20 -15.94
CA ALA A 44 11.92 -3.80 -14.61
C ALA A 44 11.14 -2.99 -13.56
N ILE A 45 11.20 -1.66 -13.61
CA ILE A 45 10.50 -0.75 -12.68
C ILE A 45 8.99 -0.87 -12.86
N GLY A 46 8.50 -0.95 -14.12
CA GLY A 46 7.09 -1.16 -14.38
C GLY A 46 6.58 -2.51 -13.86
N ASN A 47 7.37 -3.58 -13.99
CA ASN A 47 7.03 -4.88 -13.43
C ASN A 47 6.91 -4.86 -11.91
N TRP A 48 7.83 -4.15 -11.24
CA TRP A 48 7.78 -3.97 -9.79
C TRP A 48 6.53 -3.18 -9.36
N CYS A 49 6.22 -2.08 -10.04
CA CYS A 49 5.01 -1.30 -9.75
C CYS A 49 3.73 -2.14 -9.94
N ILE A 50 3.64 -2.93 -11.02
CA ILE A 50 2.52 -3.86 -11.25
C ILE A 50 2.41 -4.86 -10.09
N ALA A 51 3.52 -5.44 -9.65
CA ALA A 51 3.52 -6.40 -8.54
C ALA A 51 2.97 -5.78 -7.25
N ILE A 52 3.36 -4.52 -6.93
CA ILE A 52 2.84 -3.80 -5.76
C ILE A 52 1.34 -3.52 -5.90
N TRP A 53 0.90 -2.97 -7.03
CA TRP A 53 -0.53 -2.66 -7.22
C TRP A 53 -1.39 -3.92 -7.19
N CYS A 54 -0.92 -5.02 -7.79
CA CYS A 54 -1.57 -6.32 -7.73
C CYS A 54 -1.65 -6.85 -6.29
N LEU A 55 -0.56 -6.76 -5.55
CA LEU A 55 -0.51 -7.19 -4.14
C LEU A 55 -1.47 -6.35 -3.29
N CYS A 56 -1.46 -5.04 -3.44
CA CYS A 56 -2.38 -4.14 -2.75
C CYS A 56 -3.84 -4.45 -3.11
N PHE A 57 -4.15 -4.69 -4.38
CA PHE A 57 -5.48 -5.10 -4.82
C PHE A 57 -5.92 -6.41 -4.16
N MET A 58 -5.09 -7.45 -4.23
CA MET A 58 -5.42 -8.79 -3.69
C MET A 58 -5.65 -8.74 -2.19
N VAL A 59 -4.75 -8.10 -1.43
CA VAL A 59 -4.89 -8.03 0.03
C VAL A 59 -6.10 -7.17 0.43
N THR A 60 -6.36 -6.04 -0.25
CA THR A 60 -7.57 -5.24 -0.01
C THR A 60 -8.83 -6.04 -0.30
N PHE A 61 -8.85 -6.81 -1.39
CA PHE A 61 -9.95 -7.70 -1.73
C PHE A 61 -10.19 -8.75 -0.65
N PHE A 62 -9.15 -9.43 -0.17
CA PHE A 62 -9.26 -10.41 0.91
C PHE A 62 -9.81 -9.77 2.19
N ILE A 63 -9.25 -8.63 2.62
CA ILE A 63 -9.71 -7.94 3.83
C ILE A 63 -11.18 -7.52 3.68
N SER A 64 -11.57 -6.97 2.53
CA SER A 64 -12.95 -6.57 2.24
C SER A 64 -13.91 -7.77 2.29
N ARG A 65 -13.51 -8.93 1.72
CA ARG A 65 -14.32 -10.15 1.76
C ARG A 65 -14.49 -10.70 3.18
N PHE A 66 -13.42 -10.68 3.96
CA PHE A 66 -13.48 -11.11 5.37
C PHE A 66 -14.33 -10.15 6.21
N GLU A 67 -14.17 -8.86 6.05
CA GLU A 67 -15.01 -7.86 6.75
C GLU A 67 -16.50 -8.08 6.43
N HIS A 68 -16.84 -8.39 5.18
CA HIS A 68 -18.23 -8.64 4.76
C HIS A 68 -18.78 -9.95 5.32
N PHE A 69 -17.97 -11.02 5.36
CA PHE A 69 -18.42 -12.35 5.79
C PHE A 69 -18.58 -12.45 7.30
N TYR A 70 -17.75 -11.78 8.08
CA TYR A 70 -17.74 -11.81 9.54
C TYR A 70 -18.45 -10.60 10.21
N TYR A 71 -19.20 -9.82 9.44
CA TYR A 71 -19.96 -8.65 9.91
C TYR A 71 -21.10 -9.03 10.89
N GLY A 72 -20.83 -9.66 11.96
CA GLY A 72 -21.81 -10.07 12.98
C GLY A 72 -21.24 -10.96 14.07
N HIS A 73 -20.08 -11.51 13.86
CA HIS A 73 -19.33 -12.24 14.86
C HIS A 73 -18.29 -11.33 15.53
N ASN A 74 -18.06 -11.54 16.83
CA ASN A 74 -17.04 -10.83 17.61
C ASN A 74 -15.70 -10.82 16.85
N PHE A 75 -15.49 -9.75 16.10
CA PHE A 75 -14.31 -9.55 15.28
C PHE A 75 -13.08 -9.53 16.18
N THR A 76 -12.23 -10.52 16.06
CA THR A 76 -11.08 -10.70 16.91
C THR A 76 -10.17 -9.46 16.82
N PHE A 77 -9.71 -8.97 17.95
CA PHE A 77 -8.75 -7.88 18.12
C PHE A 77 -7.55 -7.94 17.15
N LEU A 78 -7.14 -9.17 16.79
CA LEU A 78 -6.06 -9.42 15.85
C LEU A 78 -6.37 -8.91 14.44
N TRP A 79 -7.60 -9.03 13.98
CA TRP A 79 -8.03 -8.61 12.63
C TRP A 79 -7.97 -7.09 12.45
N TYR A 80 -8.41 -6.35 13.47
CA TYR A 80 -8.31 -4.90 13.44
C TYR A 80 -6.85 -4.44 13.35
N LYS A 81 -5.96 -5.07 14.12
CA LYS A 81 -4.51 -4.78 14.05
C LYS A 81 -3.94 -5.07 12.67
N LEU A 82 -4.31 -6.21 12.08
CA LEU A 82 -3.88 -6.59 10.73
C LEU A 82 -4.35 -5.58 9.68
N SER A 83 -5.61 -5.17 9.72
CA SER A 83 -6.20 -4.22 8.76
C SER A 83 -5.50 -2.86 8.79
N ILE A 84 -5.23 -2.29 9.98
CA ILE A 84 -4.55 -1.00 10.08
C ILE A 84 -3.07 -1.09 9.65
N THR A 85 -2.38 -2.15 10.07
CA THR A 85 -0.98 -2.37 9.66
C THR A 85 -0.88 -2.47 8.15
N TYR A 86 -1.77 -3.24 7.53
CA TYR A 86 -1.84 -3.36 6.08
C TYR A 86 -2.13 -2.01 5.42
N ALA A 87 -3.10 -1.23 5.90
CA ALA A 87 -3.45 0.06 5.33
C ALA A 87 -2.26 1.05 5.37
N CYS A 88 -1.46 1.03 6.46
CA CYS A 88 -0.23 1.82 6.55
C CYS A 88 0.80 1.40 5.50
N TYR A 89 1.08 0.10 5.36
CA TYR A 89 1.99 -0.39 4.32
C TYR A 89 1.49 -0.08 2.91
N ALA A 90 0.21 -0.29 2.64
CA ALA A 90 -0.40 0.00 1.35
C ALA A 90 -0.27 1.49 0.99
N ALA A 91 -0.51 2.41 1.94
CA ALA A 91 -0.31 3.84 1.74
C ALA A 91 1.15 4.17 1.37
N LEU A 92 2.12 3.59 2.08
CA LEU A 92 3.55 3.80 1.82
C LEU A 92 3.98 3.21 0.47
N PHE A 93 3.52 2.00 0.12
CA PHE A 93 3.82 1.39 -1.18
C PHE A 93 3.20 2.16 -2.34
N CYS A 94 1.95 2.62 -2.21
CA CYS A 94 1.32 3.47 -3.22
C CYS A 94 2.02 4.82 -3.35
N LEU A 95 2.48 5.41 -2.23
CA LEU A 95 3.27 6.64 -2.27
C LEU A 95 4.58 6.43 -3.02
N SER A 96 5.32 5.35 -2.72
CA SER A 96 6.59 5.07 -3.39
C SER A 96 6.40 4.82 -4.89
N THR A 97 5.40 4.04 -5.30
CA THR A 97 5.10 3.83 -6.73
C THR A 97 4.69 5.11 -7.43
N SER A 98 3.93 5.99 -6.76
CA SER A 98 3.52 7.30 -7.29
C SER A 98 4.70 8.25 -7.52
N ILE A 99 5.80 8.09 -6.79
CA ILE A 99 7.01 8.90 -6.96
C ILE A 99 7.99 8.23 -7.92
N ILE A 100 8.28 6.94 -7.71
CA ILE A 100 9.30 6.21 -8.45
C ILE A 100 8.90 6.05 -9.92
N TYR A 101 7.65 5.70 -10.18
CA TYR A 101 7.19 5.41 -11.53
C TYR A 101 7.30 6.62 -12.47
N PRO A 102 6.79 7.83 -12.13
CA PRO A 102 6.98 8.99 -12.97
C PRO A 102 8.43 9.48 -13.01
N ALA A 103 9.18 9.41 -11.92
CA ALA A 103 10.54 9.94 -11.85
C ALA A 103 11.53 9.16 -12.72
N PHE A 104 11.41 7.84 -12.76
CA PHE A 104 12.36 6.96 -13.44
C PHE A 104 11.85 6.38 -14.75
N TYR A 105 10.55 6.39 -14.99
CA TYR A 105 9.98 5.75 -16.17
C TYR A 105 9.38 6.77 -17.15
N THR A 106 8.44 7.61 -16.73
CA THR A 106 7.77 8.54 -17.67
C THR A 106 8.69 9.60 -18.21
N LYS A 107 9.74 9.97 -17.48
CA LYS A 107 10.73 10.96 -17.89
C LYS A 107 11.52 10.52 -19.13
N TYR A 108 11.74 9.23 -19.30
CA TYR A 108 12.55 8.67 -20.39
C TYR A 108 11.73 8.10 -21.53
N LEU A 109 10.40 8.05 -21.42
CA LEU A 109 9.53 7.60 -22.49
C LEU A 109 9.36 8.70 -23.56
N PRO A 110 9.44 8.33 -24.87
CA PRO A 110 9.09 9.23 -25.94
C PRO A 110 7.62 9.65 -25.84
N HIS A 111 7.28 10.81 -26.40
CA HIS A 111 5.91 11.27 -26.48
C HIS A 111 5.06 10.28 -27.29
N GLY A 112 4.06 9.67 -26.68
CA GLY A 112 3.22 8.66 -27.32
C GLY A 112 2.19 8.07 -26.34
N PRO A 113 1.33 7.16 -26.82
CA PRO A 113 0.25 6.57 -26.01
C PRO A 113 0.77 5.85 -24.76
N SER A 114 1.94 5.23 -24.81
CA SER A 114 2.58 4.57 -23.67
C SER A 114 2.89 5.55 -22.54
N ARG A 115 3.32 6.78 -22.88
CA ARG A 115 3.58 7.82 -21.88
C ARG A 115 2.30 8.30 -21.22
N ASP A 116 1.22 8.47 -21.98
CA ASP A 116 -0.07 8.90 -21.44
C ASP A 116 -0.66 7.83 -20.51
N GLN A 117 -0.53 6.56 -20.85
CA GLN A 117 -0.89 5.43 -19.99
C GLN A 117 -0.08 5.44 -18.68
N ALA A 118 1.21 5.69 -18.74
CA ALA A 118 2.08 5.77 -17.58
C ALA A 118 1.71 6.93 -16.64
N ILE A 119 1.41 8.11 -17.20
CA ILE A 119 0.95 9.27 -16.42
C ILE A 119 -0.39 8.98 -15.77
N THR A 120 -1.32 8.39 -16.50
CA THR A 120 -2.64 8.01 -15.97
C THR A 120 -2.52 6.98 -14.85
N ALA A 121 -1.68 5.96 -15.00
CA ALA A 121 -1.42 4.98 -13.96
C ALA A 121 -0.83 5.62 -12.69
N SER A 122 0.09 6.58 -12.85
CA SER A 122 0.64 7.35 -11.72
C SER A 122 -0.43 8.16 -11.00
N ALA A 123 -1.36 8.79 -11.74
CA ALA A 123 -2.47 9.54 -11.16
C ALA A 123 -3.39 8.63 -10.34
N PHE A 124 -3.73 7.44 -10.84
CA PHE A 124 -4.54 6.47 -10.09
C PHE A 124 -3.79 5.92 -8.87
N SER A 125 -2.48 5.75 -8.94
CA SER A 125 -1.65 5.39 -7.78
C SER A 125 -1.67 6.47 -6.70
N CYS A 126 -1.62 7.76 -7.08
CA CYS A 126 -1.78 8.89 -6.14
C CYS A 126 -3.17 8.90 -5.49
N ILE A 127 -4.23 8.67 -6.26
CA ILE A 127 -5.61 8.58 -5.74
C ILE A 127 -5.69 7.44 -4.71
N ALA A 128 -5.15 6.28 -5.02
CA ALA A 128 -5.12 5.16 -4.10
C ALA A 128 -4.33 5.45 -2.82
N CYS A 129 -3.19 6.13 -2.93
CA CYS A 129 -2.40 6.56 -1.77
C CYS A 129 -3.24 7.43 -0.82
N VAL A 130 -3.96 8.41 -1.35
CA VAL A 130 -4.87 9.27 -0.57
C VAL A 130 -5.99 8.45 0.08
N LEU A 131 -6.59 7.53 -0.66
CA LEU A 131 -7.66 6.67 -0.14
C LEU A 131 -7.17 5.76 1.00
N TYR A 132 -5.96 5.20 0.90
CA TYR A 132 -5.37 4.42 1.98
C TYR A 132 -5.00 5.28 3.19
N ALA A 133 -4.52 6.51 2.97
CA ALA A 133 -4.25 7.45 4.06
C ALA A 133 -5.53 7.83 4.82
N ILE A 134 -6.64 8.03 4.11
CA ILE A 134 -7.95 8.28 4.73
C ILE A 134 -8.42 7.03 5.51
N ASP A 135 -8.22 5.83 4.95
CA ASP A 135 -8.56 4.57 5.63
C ASP A 135 -7.77 4.40 6.94
N VAL A 136 -6.47 4.70 6.92
CA VAL A 136 -5.63 4.72 8.13
C VAL A 136 -6.18 5.72 9.16
N ALA A 137 -6.48 6.95 8.76
CA ALA A 137 -7.01 7.99 9.66
C ALA A 137 -8.33 7.56 10.31
N ASN A 138 -9.28 7.05 9.51
CA ASN A 138 -10.57 6.57 10.01
C ASN A 138 -10.43 5.36 10.94
N THR A 139 -9.53 4.45 10.60
CA THR A 139 -9.25 3.28 11.43
C THR A 139 -8.59 3.70 12.75
N CYS A 140 -7.70 4.69 12.73
CA CYS A 140 -7.10 5.27 13.93
C CYS A 140 -8.14 5.87 14.86
N GLU A 141 -9.12 6.60 14.33
CA GLU A 141 -10.22 7.14 15.14
C GLU A 141 -11.07 6.05 15.80
N ARG A 142 -11.34 4.95 15.07
CA ARG A 142 -12.04 3.78 15.63
C ARG A 142 -11.32 3.18 16.84
N TYR A 143 -9.99 3.08 16.79
CA TYR A 143 -9.19 2.56 17.89
C TYR A 143 -9.28 3.44 19.13
N LYS A 144 -9.18 4.76 18.96
CA LYS A 144 -9.37 5.72 20.06
C LYS A 144 -10.73 5.57 20.73
N PHE A 145 -11.76 5.35 19.91
CA PHE A 145 -13.14 5.22 20.41
C PHE A 145 -13.38 3.92 21.22
N LYS A 146 -12.73 2.83 20.80
CA LYS A 146 -12.85 1.51 21.47
C LYS A 146 -11.90 1.34 22.64
N ASN A 147 -11.10 2.35 23.02
CA ASN A 147 -10.06 2.26 24.05
C ASN A 147 -9.13 1.04 23.89
N ILE A 148 -8.87 0.63 22.65
CA ILE A 148 -8.01 -0.51 22.36
C ILE A 148 -6.57 0.03 22.28
N PRO A 149 -5.62 -0.46 23.09
CA PRO A 149 -4.23 -0.08 22.98
C PRO A 149 -3.68 -0.54 21.62
N CYS A 150 -3.49 0.41 20.69
CA CYS A 150 -2.93 0.11 19.40
C CYS A 150 -1.46 0.53 19.38
N TYR A 151 -0.57 -0.43 19.19
CA TYR A 151 0.88 -0.19 19.07
C TYR A 151 1.21 0.78 17.93
N MET A 152 0.38 0.80 16.88
CA MET A 152 0.53 1.71 15.72
C MET A 152 0.34 3.19 16.05
N HIS A 153 -0.31 3.52 17.17
CA HIS A 153 -0.40 4.91 17.65
C HIS A 153 0.82 5.37 18.44
N THR A 154 1.73 4.45 18.75
CA THR A 154 2.98 4.76 19.42
C THR A 154 4.04 5.14 18.38
N LEU A 155 4.86 6.12 18.71
CA LEU A 155 5.98 6.53 17.87
C LEU A 155 6.88 5.34 17.46
N PRO A 156 7.25 4.42 18.38
CA PRO A 156 8.05 3.25 18.02
C PRO A 156 7.35 2.30 17.03
N GLY A 157 6.02 2.17 17.08
CA GLY A 157 5.28 1.34 16.11
C GLY A 157 5.31 1.91 14.70
N LEU A 158 5.13 3.22 14.55
CA LEU A 158 5.24 3.90 13.25
C LEU A 158 6.66 3.85 12.68
N LEU A 159 7.67 4.04 13.54
CA LEU A 159 9.07 3.94 13.12
C LEU A 159 9.41 2.53 12.63
N LYS A 160 8.89 1.49 13.27
CA LYS A 160 9.10 0.09 12.85
C LYS A 160 8.48 -0.22 11.48
N ILE A 161 7.30 0.32 11.20
CA ILE A 161 6.68 0.22 9.87
C ILE A 161 7.54 0.93 8.83
N LEU A 162 8.01 2.14 9.13
CA LEU A 162 8.83 2.92 8.22
C LEU A 162 10.18 2.21 7.96
N GLU A 163 10.81 1.69 9.00
CA GLU A 163 12.07 0.92 8.91
C GLU A 163 11.91 -0.29 7.98
N SER A 164 10.91 -1.13 8.22
CA SER A 164 10.67 -2.32 7.39
C SER A 164 10.25 -1.96 5.96
N PHE A 165 9.50 -0.87 5.77
CA PHE A 165 9.15 -0.37 4.45
C PHE A 165 10.40 0.09 3.67
N VAL A 166 11.27 0.91 4.29
CA VAL A 166 12.52 1.39 3.66
C VAL A 166 13.42 0.20 3.32
N ALA A 167 13.55 -0.79 4.20
CA ALA A 167 14.29 -2.01 3.92
C ALA A 167 13.74 -2.76 2.70
N CYS A 168 12.40 -2.92 2.58
CA CYS A 168 11.78 -3.53 1.41
C CYS A 168 12.11 -2.76 0.12
N VAL A 169 12.04 -1.44 0.13
CA VAL A 169 12.36 -0.60 -1.04
C VAL A 169 13.83 -0.75 -1.43
N ILE A 170 14.75 -0.74 -0.46
CA ILE A 170 16.18 -0.96 -0.70
C ILE A 170 16.42 -2.34 -1.33
N PHE A 171 15.80 -3.41 -0.81
CA PHE A 171 15.92 -4.75 -1.38
C PHE A 171 15.46 -4.80 -2.85
N VAL A 172 14.38 -4.12 -3.20
CA VAL A 172 13.89 -4.07 -4.59
C VAL A 172 14.91 -3.41 -5.52
N PHE A 173 15.52 -2.30 -5.10
CA PHE A 173 16.56 -1.64 -5.90
C PHE A 173 17.83 -2.51 -5.99
N LEU A 174 18.20 -3.17 -4.92
CA LEU A 174 19.35 -4.07 -4.88
C LEU A 174 19.12 -5.40 -5.62
N SER A 175 17.87 -5.82 -5.85
CA SER A 175 17.53 -7.04 -6.60
C SER A 175 17.79 -6.93 -8.10
N ASN A 176 18.21 -5.77 -8.59
CA ASN A 176 18.55 -5.59 -9.99
C ASN A 176 19.94 -6.19 -10.28
N THR A 177 19.94 -7.47 -10.66
CA THR A 177 21.14 -8.30 -10.88
C THR A 177 22.13 -7.75 -11.90
N SER A 178 21.71 -6.87 -12.80
CA SER A 178 22.61 -6.23 -13.77
C SER A 178 23.67 -5.30 -13.14
N LEU A 179 23.40 -4.82 -11.91
CA LEU A 179 24.32 -3.98 -11.15
C LEU A 179 25.43 -4.77 -10.45
N TYR A 180 25.23 -6.08 -10.22
CA TYR A 180 26.17 -6.91 -9.43
C TYR A 180 27.40 -7.34 -10.21
N VAL A 181 27.31 -7.44 -11.53
CA VAL A 181 28.38 -7.97 -12.39
C VAL A 181 29.71 -7.19 -12.25
N HIS A 182 29.67 -5.98 -11.73
CA HIS A 182 30.82 -5.09 -11.62
C HIS A 182 31.11 -4.52 -10.23
N GLN A 183 30.29 -4.84 -9.20
CA GLN A 183 30.47 -4.25 -7.86
C GLN A 183 30.20 -5.26 -6.72
N PRO A 184 31.23 -5.98 -6.24
CA PRO A 184 31.11 -6.92 -5.12
C PRO A 184 30.65 -6.26 -3.81
N ALA A 185 30.82 -4.94 -3.66
CA ALA A 185 30.32 -4.18 -2.52
C ALA A 185 28.78 -4.22 -2.39
N LEU A 186 28.06 -4.35 -3.51
CA LEU A 186 26.59 -4.48 -3.50
C LEU A 186 26.11 -5.82 -2.96
N GLU A 187 26.81 -6.91 -3.22
CA GLU A 187 26.52 -8.23 -2.64
C GLU A 187 26.63 -8.21 -1.12
N TRP A 188 27.68 -7.56 -0.60
CA TRP A 188 27.86 -7.37 0.83
C TRP A 188 26.75 -6.53 1.44
N CYS A 189 26.31 -5.46 0.79
CA CYS A 189 25.19 -4.66 1.24
C CYS A 189 23.91 -5.48 1.33
N VAL A 190 23.58 -6.31 0.32
CA VAL A 190 22.42 -7.20 0.34
C VAL A 190 22.50 -8.21 1.48
N ALA A 191 23.67 -8.83 1.69
CA ALA A 191 23.85 -9.78 2.77
C ALA A 191 23.65 -9.13 4.16
N VAL A 192 24.24 -7.96 4.37
CA VAL A 192 24.10 -7.21 5.64
C VAL A 192 22.64 -6.79 5.86
N TYR A 193 21.97 -6.22 4.83
CA TYR A 193 20.55 -5.85 4.95
C TYR A 193 19.66 -7.06 5.20
N SER A 194 19.94 -8.22 4.57
CA SER A 194 19.21 -9.47 4.80
C SER A 194 19.33 -9.93 6.26
N ILE A 195 20.51 -9.84 6.84
CA ILE A 195 20.75 -10.22 8.24
C ILE A 195 20.07 -9.24 9.20
N CYS A 196 20.07 -7.94 8.88
CA CYS A 196 19.44 -6.93 9.74
C CYS A 196 17.90 -6.96 9.67
N PHE A 197 17.32 -7.56 8.60
CA PHE A 197 15.87 -7.64 8.41
C PHE A 197 15.24 -8.84 9.11
N VAL A 198 15.99 -9.89 9.41
CA VAL A 198 15.55 -11.10 10.15
C VAL A 198 15.60 -10.86 11.65
#